data_f96d55728791da7d1de973cf7498b6c2
#
_entry.id   f96d55728791da7d1de973cf7498b6c2
#
_cell.length_a   1.000
_cell.length_b   1.000
_cell.length_c   1.000
_cell.angle_alpha   90.00
_cell.angle_beta   90.00
_cell.angle_gamma   90.00
#
_symmetry.space_group_name_H-M   'P 1'
#
loop_
_entity.id
_entity.type
_entity.pdbx_description
1 polymer ?
#
loop_
_entity_poly.entity_id
_entity_poly.type
_entity_poly.pdbx_seq_one_letter_code
_entity_poly.pdbx_strand_id
1 'polypeptide(L)'
;MSRNRGAKAQQRMQTNIENTIPFNTQPKARQRPIELIPKTRNQEHLILNLLDADQHIIVTAGPAGTGKTYLAMLAAVKAFRSGEAKRIVLTRPAIGVEDEQHGFLPGNLVAKMEPWTRPLLDVLREYYRPAEITTMIEEGTIEISPLAYMRGRTFKHAWIIADEMQNATPAQMKMLLSRIGTGSKIVVTGDVEQADRKQDANGLLDLCNRLESQPVTGMAVCRMTGRDIQRHPIIGSVLKLYED
;
A
#
# COMPACT_ATOMS: atom_id res chain seq x y z
N MET A 1 0.81 -25.83 -72.29
CA MET A 1 1.72 -25.06 -71.47
C MET A 1 0.97 -24.06 -70.59
N SER A 2 0.13 -24.52 -69.63
CA SER A 2 -0.68 -23.58 -68.81
C SER A 2 -0.90 -24.01 -67.35
N ARG A 3 -0.13 -24.94 -66.79
CA ARG A 3 -0.30 -25.40 -65.39
C ARG A 3 0.72 -24.84 -64.39
N ASN A 4 1.69 -24.05 -64.81
CA ASN A 4 2.80 -23.65 -63.91
C ASN A 4 2.76 -22.19 -63.43
N ARG A 5 1.72 -21.40 -63.80
CA ARG A 5 1.56 -20.01 -63.34
C ARG A 5 0.77 -19.88 -62.01
N GLY A 6 -0.12 -20.83 -61.75
CA GLY A 6 -0.95 -20.81 -60.52
C GLY A 6 -0.16 -21.16 -59.27
N ALA A 7 0.75 -22.16 -59.36
CA ALA A 7 1.54 -22.60 -58.20
C ALA A 7 2.55 -21.53 -57.72
N LYS A 8 3.15 -20.75 -58.63
CA LYS A 8 4.07 -19.65 -58.26
C LYS A 8 3.35 -18.42 -57.65
N ALA A 9 2.07 -18.22 -58.02
CA ALA A 9 1.27 -17.14 -57.42
C ALA A 9 0.83 -17.49 -55.97
N GLN A 10 0.45 -18.76 -55.74
CA GLN A 10 0.11 -19.24 -54.38
C GLN A 10 1.33 -19.27 -53.43
N GLN A 11 2.51 -19.64 -53.96
CA GLN A 11 3.73 -19.62 -53.15
C GLN A 11 4.20 -18.20 -52.80
N ARG A 12 3.96 -17.19 -53.69
CA ARG A 12 4.21 -15.77 -53.36
C ARG A 12 3.19 -15.17 -52.41
N MET A 13 1.96 -15.65 -52.35
CA MET A 13 0.99 -15.24 -51.35
C MET A 13 1.29 -15.83 -49.95
N GLN A 14 1.74 -17.06 -49.89
CA GLN A 14 2.12 -17.67 -48.60
C GLN A 14 3.38 -17.03 -47.96
N THR A 15 4.39 -16.68 -48.77
CA THR A 15 5.60 -15.98 -48.25
C THR A 15 5.34 -14.53 -47.83
N ASN A 16 4.27 -13.88 -48.28
CA ASN A 16 3.89 -12.54 -47.85
C ASN A 16 3.07 -12.52 -46.54
N ILE A 17 2.53 -13.66 -46.10
CA ILE A 17 1.77 -13.76 -44.85
C ILE A 17 2.73 -14.00 -43.65
N GLU A 18 3.91 -14.60 -43.88
CA GLU A 18 4.90 -14.84 -42.86
C GLU A 18 5.75 -13.60 -42.47
N ASN A 19 5.68 -12.52 -43.28
CA ASN A 19 6.40 -11.25 -42.99
C ASN A 19 5.48 -10.14 -42.49
N THR A 20 4.29 -10.43 -41.99
CA THR A 20 3.55 -9.47 -41.18
C THR A 20 4.19 -9.37 -39.81
N ILE A 21 5.06 -8.38 -39.64
CA ILE A 21 5.51 -7.90 -38.35
C ILE A 21 4.26 -7.72 -37.48
N PRO A 22 4.14 -8.39 -36.32
CA PRO A 22 2.99 -8.19 -35.47
C PRO A 22 2.97 -6.72 -35.04
N PHE A 23 1.94 -6.01 -35.49
CA PHE A 23 1.72 -4.57 -35.27
C PHE A 23 1.42 -4.22 -33.81
N ASN A 24 1.81 -5.05 -32.85
CA ASN A 24 1.52 -4.85 -31.44
C ASN A 24 2.71 -5.14 -30.51
N THR A 25 3.91 -4.73 -30.90
CA THR A 25 4.96 -4.47 -29.93
C THR A 25 4.96 -2.97 -29.61
N GLN A 26 3.93 -2.52 -28.86
CA GLN A 26 4.13 -1.30 -28.10
C GLN A 26 5.38 -1.56 -27.24
N PRO A 27 6.41 -0.69 -27.31
CA PRO A 27 7.57 -0.83 -26.45
C PRO A 27 7.05 -0.89 -25.04
N LYS A 28 7.40 -1.94 -24.27
CA LYS A 28 7.11 -2.00 -22.84
C LYS A 28 7.59 -0.68 -22.28
N ALA A 29 6.66 0.17 -21.86
CA ALA A 29 7.00 1.46 -21.27
C ALA A 29 8.05 1.16 -20.21
N ARG A 30 9.23 1.81 -20.27
CA ARG A 30 10.28 1.67 -19.27
C ARG A 30 9.61 1.97 -17.93
N GLN A 31 9.49 0.96 -17.10
CA GLN A 31 8.86 1.14 -15.80
C GLN A 31 9.69 2.17 -15.03
N ARG A 32 9.03 3.24 -14.61
CA ARG A 32 9.67 4.28 -13.80
C ARG A 32 10.35 3.63 -12.59
N PRO A 33 11.62 3.91 -12.29
CA PRO A 33 12.28 3.40 -11.10
C PRO A 33 11.53 3.89 -9.84
N ILE A 34 11.49 3.04 -8.82
CA ILE A 34 10.88 3.39 -7.54
C ILE A 34 11.99 3.89 -6.62
N GLU A 35 12.00 5.18 -6.38
CA GLU A 35 12.97 5.85 -5.54
C GLU A 35 12.30 6.32 -4.25
N LEU A 36 12.82 5.85 -3.12
CA LEU A 36 12.43 6.33 -1.80
C LEU A 36 13.40 7.45 -1.39
N ILE A 37 12.99 8.69 -1.62
CA ILE A 37 13.82 9.85 -1.35
C ILE A 37 13.33 10.52 -0.06
N PRO A 38 14.13 10.49 1.04
CA PRO A 38 13.75 11.16 2.27
C PRO A 38 13.87 12.68 2.12
N LYS A 39 12.96 13.42 2.71
CA LYS A 39 13.01 14.89 2.83
C LYS A 39 13.40 15.32 4.25
N THR A 40 13.32 14.42 5.21
CA THR A 40 13.69 14.65 6.60
C THR A 40 14.45 13.45 7.17
N ARG A 41 15.14 13.64 8.31
CA ARG A 41 15.86 12.57 8.99
C ARG A 41 14.93 11.45 9.47
N ASN A 42 13.72 11.79 9.93
CA ASN A 42 12.78 10.77 10.38
C ASN A 42 12.25 9.95 9.21
N GLN A 43 12.05 10.57 8.03
CA GLN A 43 11.72 9.85 6.80
C GLN A 43 12.88 8.95 6.35
N GLU A 44 14.13 9.40 6.47
CA GLU A 44 15.31 8.57 6.18
C GLU A 44 15.35 7.35 7.11
N HIS A 45 15.16 7.55 8.41
CA HIS A 45 15.09 6.46 9.37
C HIS A 45 13.96 5.48 9.06
N LEU A 46 12.77 5.96 8.69
CA LEU A 46 11.68 5.11 8.24
C LEU A 46 12.06 4.30 7.00
N ILE A 47 12.65 4.93 5.97
CA ILE A 47 13.05 4.26 4.74
C ILE A 47 14.08 3.17 5.02
N LEU A 48 15.08 3.43 5.85
CA LEU A 48 16.08 2.43 6.23
C LEU A 48 15.42 1.19 6.86
N ASN A 49 14.48 1.38 7.81
CA ASN A 49 13.76 0.26 8.41
C ASN A 49 12.83 -0.46 7.41
N LEU A 50 12.19 0.27 6.49
CA LEU A 50 11.35 -0.34 5.46
C LEU A 50 12.16 -1.25 4.52
N LEU A 51 13.38 -0.86 4.19
CA LEU A 51 14.27 -1.60 3.28
C LEU A 51 15.13 -2.66 3.99
N ASP A 52 15.22 -2.64 5.30
CA ASP A 52 15.96 -3.62 6.08
C ASP A 52 15.23 -4.98 6.05
N ALA A 53 15.91 -6.03 5.59
CA ALA A 53 15.36 -7.37 5.47
C ALA A 53 15.10 -8.02 6.84
N ASP A 54 15.82 -7.62 7.89
CA ASP A 54 15.69 -8.16 9.24
C ASP A 54 14.54 -7.51 10.03
N GLN A 55 13.98 -6.39 9.53
CA GLN A 55 12.80 -5.76 10.09
C GLN A 55 11.52 -6.35 9.47
N HIS A 56 10.72 -7.00 10.28
CA HIS A 56 9.48 -7.65 9.85
C HIS A 56 8.23 -6.83 10.16
N ILE A 57 8.27 -6.04 11.24
CA ILE A 57 7.17 -5.17 11.63
C ILE A 57 7.71 -3.76 11.86
N ILE A 58 7.22 -2.81 11.08
CA ILE A 58 7.58 -1.40 11.19
C ILE A 58 6.36 -0.61 11.66
N VAL A 59 6.50 0.08 12.77
CA VAL A 59 5.46 0.95 13.32
C VAL A 59 5.88 2.39 13.08
N THR A 60 5.07 3.16 12.35
CA THR A 60 5.32 4.58 12.12
C THR A 60 4.15 5.42 12.60
N ALA A 61 4.41 6.26 13.59
CA ALA A 61 3.42 7.12 14.25
C ALA A 61 3.80 8.59 14.14
N GLY A 62 2.81 9.45 14.00
CA GLY A 62 2.97 10.91 13.99
C GLY A 62 1.97 11.63 13.09
N PRO A 63 2.08 12.97 12.97
CA PRO A 63 1.07 13.81 12.34
C PRO A 63 0.75 13.46 10.89
N ALA A 64 -0.46 13.78 10.45
CA ALA A 64 -0.85 13.64 9.05
C ALA A 64 0.05 14.49 8.13
N GLY A 65 0.30 14.00 6.91
CA GLY A 65 1.12 14.72 5.92
C GLY A 65 2.63 14.56 6.09
N THR A 66 3.11 13.70 7.00
CA THR A 66 4.54 13.39 7.18
C THR A 66 5.07 12.30 6.24
N GLY A 67 4.22 11.76 5.34
CA GLY A 67 4.62 10.79 4.31
C GLY A 67 4.67 9.33 4.77
N LYS A 68 4.18 8.98 5.97
CA LYS A 68 4.19 7.61 6.51
C LYS A 68 3.64 6.58 5.53
N THR A 69 2.38 6.73 5.19
CA THR A 69 1.64 5.82 4.31
C THR A 69 2.18 5.84 2.89
N TYR A 70 2.60 7.00 2.39
CA TYR A 70 3.23 7.15 1.08
C TYR A 70 4.53 6.34 0.97
N LEU A 71 5.45 6.50 1.93
CA LEU A 71 6.72 5.79 1.95
C LEU A 71 6.52 4.27 2.15
N ALA A 72 5.56 3.88 2.98
CA ALA A 72 5.19 2.48 3.16
C ALA A 72 4.70 1.85 1.84
N MET A 73 3.85 2.58 1.09
CA MET A 73 3.37 2.15 -0.22
C MET A 73 4.49 2.06 -1.25
N LEU A 74 5.38 3.06 -1.34
CA LEU A 74 6.53 3.01 -2.25
C LEU A 74 7.42 1.80 -1.97
N ALA A 75 7.71 1.52 -0.71
CA ALA A 75 8.50 0.37 -0.31
C ALA A 75 7.79 -0.95 -0.67
N ALA A 76 6.48 -1.04 -0.47
CA ALA A 76 5.66 -2.19 -0.86
C ALA A 76 5.71 -2.43 -2.38
N VAL A 77 5.54 -1.37 -3.19
CA VAL A 77 5.62 -1.46 -4.66
C VAL A 77 7.02 -1.86 -5.10
N LYS A 78 8.06 -1.36 -4.45
CA LYS A 78 9.45 -1.76 -4.71
C LYS A 78 9.67 -3.25 -4.41
N ALA A 79 9.28 -3.72 -3.23
CA ALA A 79 9.39 -5.12 -2.82
C ALA A 79 8.57 -6.05 -3.73
N PHE A 80 7.39 -5.61 -4.18
CA PHE A 80 6.58 -6.34 -5.12
C PHE A 80 7.24 -6.46 -6.50
N ARG A 81 7.82 -5.38 -7.01
CA ARG A 81 8.51 -5.39 -8.31
C ARG A 81 9.82 -6.19 -8.29
N SER A 82 10.54 -6.20 -7.17
CA SER A 82 11.76 -7.01 -7.01
C SER A 82 11.46 -8.50 -6.79
N GLY A 83 10.20 -8.87 -6.54
CA GLY A 83 9.80 -10.25 -6.26
C GLY A 83 10.00 -10.67 -4.79
N GLU A 84 10.42 -9.75 -3.91
CA GLU A 84 10.51 -9.99 -2.47
C GLU A 84 9.12 -10.26 -1.86
N ALA A 85 8.11 -9.53 -2.34
CA ALA A 85 6.71 -9.76 -1.98
C ALA A 85 5.92 -10.24 -3.19
N LYS A 86 5.00 -11.20 -2.98
CA LYS A 86 4.11 -11.72 -4.01
C LYS A 86 2.77 -10.98 -4.05
N ARG A 87 2.43 -10.26 -2.99
CA ARG A 87 1.18 -9.47 -2.88
C ARG A 87 1.36 -8.28 -1.96
N ILE A 88 0.50 -7.29 -2.19
CA ILE A 88 0.35 -6.12 -1.30
C ILE A 88 -1.03 -6.23 -0.67
N VAL A 89 -1.11 -6.14 0.66
CA VAL A 89 -2.36 -6.18 1.42
C VAL A 89 -2.57 -4.83 2.08
N LEU A 90 -3.71 -4.22 1.81
CA LEU A 90 -4.10 -2.93 2.39
C LEU A 90 -5.20 -3.18 3.41
N THR A 91 -5.00 -2.75 4.63
CA THR A 91 -5.98 -2.89 5.70
C THR A 91 -6.11 -1.62 6.52
N ARG A 92 -7.30 -1.43 7.09
CA ARG A 92 -7.63 -0.31 7.97
C ARG A 92 -8.68 -0.77 8.97
N PRO A 93 -8.68 -0.26 10.21
CA PRO A 93 -9.80 -0.44 11.13
C PRO A 93 -11.07 0.15 10.51
N ALA A 94 -12.18 -0.56 10.57
CA ALA A 94 -13.47 0.04 10.29
C ALA A 94 -13.80 0.96 11.48
N ILE A 95 -13.80 2.27 11.26
CA ILE A 95 -14.40 3.23 12.17
C ILE A 95 -15.89 2.97 12.06
N GLY A 96 -16.58 2.80 13.18
CA GLY A 96 -17.94 2.31 13.22
C GLY A 96 -18.85 3.06 12.26
N VAL A 97 -19.46 2.33 11.37
CA VAL A 97 -20.58 2.75 10.53
C VAL A 97 -21.80 3.12 11.40
N GLU A 98 -21.66 2.96 12.73
CA GLU A 98 -22.74 3.20 13.70
C GLU A 98 -22.96 4.67 14.03
N ASP A 99 -21.96 5.56 13.83
CA ASP A 99 -22.09 6.98 14.17
C ASP A 99 -22.39 7.90 12.96
N GLU A 100 -22.15 7.45 11.75
CA GLU A 100 -22.62 8.16 10.56
C GLU A 100 -23.86 7.45 10.01
N GLN A 101 -25.02 8.13 10.13
CA GLN A 101 -26.30 7.76 9.52
C GLN A 101 -26.25 7.75 7.97
N HIS A 102 -25.17 7.34 7.40
CA HIS A 102 -25.04 7.07 5.99
C HIS A 102 -25.51 5.64 5.74
N GLY A 103 -26.83 5.57 5.56
CA GLY A 103 -27.54 4.33 5.25
C GLY A 103 -26.76 3.45 4.27
N PHE A 104 -26.95 2.17 4.42
CA PHE A 104 -26.48 1.07 3.59
C PHE A 104 -26.08 1.53 2.18
N LEU A 105 -24.80 1.86 1.95
CA LEU A 105 -24.30 2.07 0.61
C LEU A 105 -24.46 0.73 -0.14
N PRO A 106 -25.27 0.66 -1.21
CA PRO A 106 -25.38 -0.53 -2.02
C PRO A 106 -24.04 -0.77 -2.72
N GLY A 107 -23.51 -1.97 -2.66
CA GLY A 107 -22.27 -2.34 -3.30
C GLY A 107 -21.56 -3.47 -2.58
N ASN A 108 -20.59 -4.09 -3.27
CA ASN A 108 -19.72 -5.07 -2.65
C ASN A 108 -18.78 -4.38 -1.64
N LEU A 109 -18.16 -5.17 -0.76
CA LEU A 109 -17.29 -4.68 0.31
C LEU A 109 -16.14 -3.79 -0.22
N VAL A 110 -15.59 -4.12 -1.38
CA VAL A 110 -14.51 -3.38 -2.04
C VAL A 110 -14.97 -1.97 -2.41
N ALA A 111 -16.18 -1.82 -2.96
CA ALA A 111 -16.75 -0.53 -3.30
C ALA A 111 -16.96 0.36 -2.06
N LYS A 112 -17.32 -0.24 -0.92
CA LYS A 112 -17.45 0.49 0.36
C LYS A 112 -16.11 0.94 0.93
N MET A 113 -15.03 0.24 0.61
CA MET A 113 -13.68 0.59 1.05
C MET A 113 -12.96 1.56 0.09
N GLU A 114 -13.48 1.76 -1.12
CA GLU A 114 -12.85 2.60 -2.14
C GLU A 114 -12.48 4.01 -1.65
N PRO A 115 -13.36 4.77 -0.95
CA PRO A 115 -13.00 6.10 -0.46
C PRO A 115 -11.78 6.10 0.47
N TRP A 116 -11.62 5.05 1.27
CA TRP A 116 -10.53 4.93 2.25
C TRP A 116 -9.21 4.46 1.63
N THR A 117 -9.29 3.69 0.56
CA THR A 117 -8.11 3.16 -0.14
C THR A 117 -7.62 4.09 -1.25
N ARG A 118 -8.41 5.09 -1.60
CA ARG A 118 -8.07 6.03 -2.67
C ARG A 118 -6.67 6.64 -2.54
N PRO A 119 -6.24 7.17 -1.37
CA PRO A 119 -4.88 7.70 -1.23
C PRO A 119 -3.79 6.65 -1.46
N LEU A 120 -4.04 5.40 -1.11
CA LEU A 120 -3.11 4.28 -1.33
C LEU A 120 -3.07 3.89 -2.80
N LEU A 121 -4.23 3.84 -3.46
CA LEU A 121 -4.33 3.56 -4.89
C LEU A 121 -3.71 4.69 -5.74
N ASP A 122 -3.73 5.93 -5.28
CA ASP A 122 -3.10 7.05 -5.98
C ASP A 122 -1.58 6.86 -6.08
N VAL A 123 -0.94 6.32 -5.03
CA VAL A 123 0.48 5.94 -5.10
C VAL A 123 0.72 4.82 -6.13
N LEU A 124 -0.16 3.83 -6.21
CA LEU A 124 -0.07 2.78 -7.23
C LEU A 124 -0.20 3.35 -8.65
N ARG A 125 -1.06 4.34 -8.86
CA ARG A 125 -1.28 5.01 -10.16
C ARG A 125 -0.04 5.78 -10.66
N GLU A 126 0.90 6.10 -9.80
CA GLU A 126 2.19 6.67 -10.23
C GLU A 126 3.04 5.65 -11.01
N TYR A 127 2.81 4.34 -10.80
CA TYR A 127 3.64 3.25 -11.30
C TYR A 127 2.90 2.24 -12.19
N TYR A 128 1.59 2.17 -12.12
CA TYR A 128 0.74 1.24 -12.86
C TYR A 128 -0.42 1.97 -13.51
N ARG A 129 -0.87 1.47 -14.65
CA ARG A 129 -2.08 1.97 -15.30
C ARG A 129 -3.32 1.53 -14.53
N PRO A 130 -4.42 2.31 -14.56
CA PRO A 130 -5.66 1.93 -13.86
C PRO A 130 -6.13 0.49 -14.18
N ALA A 131 -6.07 0.08 -15.46
CA ALA A 131 -6.44 -1.28 -15.86
C ALA A 131 -5.54 -2.36 -15.23
N GLU A 132 -4.24 -2.10 -15.11
CA GLU A 132 -3.31 -3.03 -14.44
C GLU A 132 -3.66 -3.17 -12.95
N ILE A 133 -3.96 -2.05 -12.27
CA ILE A 133 -4.38 -2.06 -10.85
C ILE A 133 -5.67 -2.86 -10.68
N THR A 134 -6.65 -2.69 -11.58
CA THR A 134 -7.89 -3.46 -11.57
C THR A 134 -7.61 -4.96 -11.68
N THR A 135 -6.80 -5.37 -12.66
CA THR A 135 -6.39 -6.77 -12.82
C THR A 135 -5.66 -7.30 -11.59
N MET A 136 -4.74 -6.51 -11.00
CA MET A 136 -4.01 -6.90 -9.79
C MET A 136 -4.95 -7.11 -8.58
N ILE A 137 -6.03 -6.34 -8.49
CA ILE A 137 -7.06 -6.51 -7.44
C ILE A 137 -7.89 -7.77 -7.71
N GLU A 138 -8.32 -8.00 -8.96
CA GLU A 138 -9.10 -9.17 -9.36
C GLU A 138 -8.32 -10.48 -9.17
N GLU A 139 -7.03 -10.49 -9.46
CA GLU A 139 -6.12 -11.62 -9.25
C GLU A 139 -5.69 -11.81 -7.78
N GLY A 140 -6.03 -10.87 -6.88
CA GLY A 140 -5.65 -10.88 -5.47
C GLY A 140 -4.17 -10.59 -5.20
N THR A 141 -3.45 -10.05 -6.20
CA THR A 141 -2.08 -9.55 -6.05
C THR A 141 -2.06 -8.27 -5.21
N ILE A 142 -3.08 -7.43 -5.38
CA ILE A 142 -3.41 -6.34 -4.44
C ILE A 142 -4.70 -6.75 -3.75
N GLU A 143 -4.65 -6.89 -2.44
CA GLU A 143 -5.79 -7.23 -1.61
C GLU A 143 -6.17 -6.05 -0.72
N ILE A 144 -7.44 -5.65 -0.77
CA ILE A 144 -8.02 -4.64 0.11
C ILE A 144 -8.94 -5.36 1.08
N SER A 145 -8.60 -5.36 2.36
CA SER A 145 -9.32 -6.14 3.38
C SER A 145 -9.51 -5.32 4.65
N PRO A 146 -10.74 -5.17 5.15
CA PRO A 146 -10.96 -4.62 6.48
C PRO A 146 -10.20 -5.40 7.54
N LEU A 147 -9.71 -4.72 8.57
CA LEU A 147 -8.93 -5.33 9.63
C LEU A 147 -9.64 -6.55 10.27
N ALA A 148 -10.94 -6.49 10.44
CA ALA A 148 -11.73 -7.58 11.01
C ALA A 148 -11.67 -8.88 10.20
N TYR A 149 -11.52 -8.78 8.86
CA TYR A 149 -11.48 -9.94 7.96
C TYR A 149 -10.09 -10.60 7.88
N MET A 150 -9.09 -10.03 8.55
CA MET A 150 -7.76 -10.63 8.63
C MET A 150 -7.69 -11.73 9.71
N ARG A 151 -8.70 -11.81 10.58
CA ARG A 151 -8.75 -12.81 11.66
C ARG A 151 -8.74 -14.24 11.10
N GLY A 152 -7.93 -15.13 11.71
CA GLY A 152 -7.81 -16.53 11.30
C GLY A 152 -6.95 -16.78 10.06
N ARG A 153 -6.43 -15.74 9.43
CA ARG A 153 -5.57 -15.83 8.25
C ARG A 153 -4.09 -15.77 8.63
N THR A 154 -3.23 -16.26 7.75
CA THR A 154 -1.77 -16.06 7.81
C THR A 154 -1.28 -15.59 6.45
N PHE A 155 -0.62 -14.46 6.41
CA PHE A 155 -0.13 -13.86 5.18
C PHE A 155 1.33 -14.26 4.97
N LYS A 156 1.61 -14.93 3.85
CA LYS A 156 2.96 -15.35 3.45
C LYS A 156 3.39 -14.58 2.22
N HIS A 157 4.66 -14.19 2.16
CA HIS A 157 5.25 -13.42 1.05
C HIS A 157 4.42 -12.18 0.72
N ALA A 158 3.92 -11.49 1.75
CA ALA A 158 3.03 -10.36 1.62
C ALA A 158 3.63 -9.12 2.27
N TRP A 159 3.44 -7.98 1.63
CA TRP A 159 3.67 -6.68 2.23
C TRP A 159 2.33 -6.12 2.69
N ILE A 160 2.16 -5.99 4.00
CA ILE A 160 0.88 -5.60 4.61
C ILE A 160 1.02 -4.16 5.10
N ILE A 161 0.14 -3.29 4.63
CA ILE A 161 0.05 -1.90 5.09
C ILE A 161 -1.24 -1.76 5.88
N ALA A 162 -1.08 -1.51 7.18
CA ALA A 162 -2.16 -1.27 8.11
C ALA A 162 -2.21 0.22 8.45
N ASP A 163 -3.14 0.92 7.81
CA ASP A 163 -3.24 2.38 7.89
C ASP A 163 -4.29 2.82 8.92
N GLU A 164 -4.12 4.05 9.48
CA GLU A 164 -5.01 4.65 10.50
C GLU A 164 -5.21 3.77 11.74
N MET A 165 -4.14 3.11 12.17
CA MET A 165 -4.19 2.12 13.23
C MET A 165 -4.35 2.71 14.64
N GLN A 166 -4.34 4.03 14.80
CA GLN A 166 -4.79 4.69 16.04
C GLN A 166 -6.24 4.38 16.36
N ASN A 167 -7.03 4.00 15.35
CA ASN A 167 -8.44 3.62 15.49
C ASN A 167 -8.64 2.12 15.78
N ALA A 168 -7.56 1.33 15.81
CA ALA A 168 -7.60 -0.06 16.26
C ALA A 168 -7.49 -0.16 17.78
N THR A 169 -8.17 -1.13 18.37
CA THR A 169 -7.95 -1.49 19.78
C THR A 169 -6.65 -2.28 19.96
N PRO A 170 -6.06 -2.35 21.17
CA PRO A 170 -4.91 -3.22 21.45
C PRO A 170 -5.15 -4.69 21.08
N ALA A 171 -6.38 -5.20 21.25
CA ALA A 171 -6.74 -6.55 20.84
C ALA A 171 -6.73 -6.74 19.33
N GLN A 172 -7.21 -5.75 18.56
CA GLN A 172 -7.16 -5.75 17.10
C GLN A 172 -5.71 -5.62 16.60
N MET A 173 -4.90 -4.78 17.24
CA MET A 173 -3.46 -4.67 16.93
C MET A 173 -2.76 -6.02 17.14
N LYS A 174 -2.92 -6.65 18.30
CA LYS A 174 -2.36 -7.98 18.58
C LYS A 174 -2.85 -9.02 17.55
N MET A 175 -4.12 -8.98 17.20
CA MET A 175 -4.69 -9.87 16.17
C MET A 175 -3.98 -9.68 14.84
N LEU A 176 -3.79 -8.44 14.36
CA LEU A 176 -3.10 -8.13 13.11
C LEU A 176 -1.65 -8.64 13.12
N LEU A 177 -0.88 -8.26 14.14
CA LEU A 177 0.54 -8.59 14.21
C LEU A 177 0.79 -10.10 14.22
N SER A 178 -0.14 -10.87 14.79
CA SER A 178 -0.09 -12.33 14.78
C SER A 178 -0.45 -12.96 13.43
N ARG A 179 -0.77 -12.18 12.40
CA ARG A 179 -1.08 -12.69 11.03
C ARG A 179 0.16 -12.77 10.14
N ILE A 180 1.30 -12.26 10.58
CA ILE A 180 2.53 -12.30 9.80
C ILE A 180 2.96 -13.75 9.54
N GLY A 181 3.26 -14.06 8.30
CA GLY A 181 3.78 -15.36 7.87
C GLY A 181 5.14 -15.23 7.22
N THR A 182 5.73 -16.34 6.85
CA THR A 182 7.07 -16.39 6.23
C THR A 182 7.18 -15.45 5.04
N GLY A 183 8.28 -14.69 4.98
CA GLY A 183 8.59 -13.77 3.89
C GLY A 183 7.64 -12.57 3.81
N SER A 184 6.98 -12.23 4.92
CA SER A 184 6.07 -11.09 4.96
C SER A 184 6.61 -9.96 5.84
N LYS A 185 6.14 -8.75 5.54
CA LYS A 185 6.41 -7.53 6.31
C LYS A 185 5.10 -6.81 6.61
N ILE A 186 4.95 -6.32 7.84
CA ILE A 186 3.82 -5.48 8.25
C ILE A 186 4.32 -4.07 8.51
N VAL A 187 3.68 -3.09 7.88
CA VAL A 187 3.90 -1.67 8.17
C VAL A 187 2.61 -1.10 8.77
N VAL A 188 2.72 -0.67 10.01
CA VAL A 188 1.63 -0.04 10.77
C VAL A 188 1.81 1.46 10.69
N THR A 189 0.78 2.18 10.21
CA THR A 189 0.80 3.64 10.12
C THR A 189 -0.36 4.24 10.90
N GLY A 190 -0.17 5.45 11.42
CA GLY A 190 -1.25 6.19 12.08
C GLY A 190 -0.78 7.45 12.78
N ASP A 191 -1.73 8.18 13.34
CA ASP A 191 -1.53 9.39 14.11
C ASP A 191 -2.12 9.22 15.52
N VAL A 192 -1.25 9.11 16.52
CA VAL A 192 -1.69 8.83 17.89
C VAL A 192 -2.54 9.97 18.47
N GLU A 193 -2.42 11.20 17.94
CA GLU A 193 -3.15 12.38 18.40
C GLU A 193 -4.52 12.50 17.74
N GLN A 194 -4.72 11.89 16.56
CA GLN A 194 -5.98 11.90 15.80
C GLN A 194 -6.82 10.65 16.03
N ALA A 195 -6.81 10.09 17.24
CA ALA A 195 -7.64 8.93 17.54
C ALA A 195 -9.10 9.36 17.78
N ASP A 196 -10.03 8.80 16.99
CA ASP A 196 -11.47 8.95 17.21
C ASP A 196 -11.94 8.20 18.48
N ARG A 197 -11.07 7.38 19.06
CA ARG A 197 -11.31 6.59 20.27
C ARG A 197 -10.59 7.21 21.46
N LYS A 198 -11.13 6.94 22.68
CA LYS A 198 -10.45 7.31 23.94
C LYS A 198 -9.04 6.73 23.95
N GLN A 199 -8.08 7.46 24.55
CA GLN A 199 -6.66 7.09 24.56
C GLN A 199 -6.40 5.65 25.04
N ASP A 200 -7.16 5.18 26.03
CA ASP A 200 -7.05 3.80 26.57
C ASP A 200 -7.41 2.70 25.58
N ALA A 201 -8.09 3.06 24.49
CA ALA A 201 -8.48 2.14 23.42
C ALA A 201 -7.59 2.25 22.16
N ASN A 202 -6.56 3.11 22.18
CA ASN A 202 -5.67 3.34 21.04
C ASN A 202 -4.57 2.25 20.98
N GLY A 203 -4.76 1.28 20.10
CA GLY A 203 -3.83 0.16 19.94
C GLY A 203 -2.47 0.55 19.34
N LEU A 204 -2.40 1.66 18.58
CA LEU A 204 -1.14 2.17 18.06
C LEU A 204 -0.29 2.77 19.19
N LEU A 205 -0.90 3.57 20.06
CA LEU A 205 -0.21 4.15 21.21
C LEU A 205 0.26 3.06 22.17
N ASP A 206 -0.60 2.08 22.49
CA ASP A 206 -0.25 0.93 23.32
C ASP A 206 0.95 0.16 22.75
N LEU A 207 0.96 -0.12 21.43
CA LEU A 207 2.07 -0.82 20.78
C LEU A 207 3.37 -0.01 20.84
N CYS A 208 3.32 1.29 20.55
CA CYS A 208 4.49 2.16 20.63
C CYS A 208 5.09 2.15 22.04
N ASN A 209 4.27 2.31 23.08
CA ASN A 209 4.73 2.33 24.48
C ASN A 209 5.36 0.98 24.90
N ARG A 210 4.76 -0.14 24.44
CA ARG A 210 5.33 -1.48 24.70
C ARG A 210 6.69 -1.67 24.06
N LEU A 211 6.85 -1.27 22.79
CA LEU A 211 8.12 -1.42 22.07
C LEU A 211 9.22 -0.49 22.59
N GLU A 212 8.85 0.68 23.14
CA GLU A 212 9.79 1.57 23.81
C GLU A 212 10.27 1.01 25.15
N SER A 213 9.37 0.37 25.90
CA SER A 213 9.71 -0.27 27.18
C SER A 213 10.43 -1.60 27.00
N GLN A 214 10.10 -2.35 25.96
CA GLN A 214 10.65 -3.67 25.65
C GLN A 214 10.90 -3.81 24.15
N PRO A 215 12.07 -3.43 23.64
CA PRO A 215 12.43 -3.61 22.24
C PRO A 215 12.39 -5.07 21.82
N VAL A 216 11.87 -5.33 20.61
CA VAL A 216 11.74 -6.67 20.04
C VAL A 216 12.56 -6.74 18.75
N THR A 217 13.43 -7.72 18.63
CA THR A 217 14.22 -7.95 17.41
C THR A 217 13.28 -8.18 16.22
N GLY A 218 13.55 -7.52 15.09
CA GLY A 218 12.70 -7.58 13.90
C GLY A 218 11.50 -6.63 13.94
N MET A 219 11.40 -5.77 14.96
CA MET A 219 10.40 -4.71 15.06
C MET A 219 11.07 -3.35 15.23
N ALA A 220 10.61 -2.35 14.49
CA ALA A 220 11.10 -0.98 14.57
C ALA A 220 9.95 0.01 14.80
N VAL A 221 10.23 1.05 15.59
CA VAL A 221 9.32 2.19 15.79
C VAL A 221 9.96 3.43 15.18
N CYS A 222 9.26 4.10 14.28
CA CYS A 222 9.67 5.33 13.63
C CYS A 222 8.68 6.44 13.99
N ARG A 223 9.12 7.44 14.74
CA ARG A 223 8.26 8.57 15.11
C ARG A 223 8.46 9.74 14.16
N MET A 224 7.36 10.19 13.56
CA MET A 224 7.29 11.43 12.81
C MET A 224 6.82 12.56 13.71
N THR A 225 7.25 13.76 13.39
CA THR A 225 6.94 14.99 14.14
C THR A 225 6.36 16.06 13.23
N GLY A 226 5.87 17.15 13.76
CA GLY A 226 5.41 18.31 12.99
C GLY A 226 6.46 18.85 12.00
N ARG A 227 7.77 18.63 12.26
CA ARG A 227 8.88 19.04 11.36
C ARG A 227 8.95 18.18 10.09
N ASP A 228 8.31 17.03 10.09
CA ASP A 228 8.31 16.09 8.95
C ASP A 228 7.12 16.33 8.00
N ILE A 229 6.22 17.28 8.32
CA ILE A 229 5.05 17.59 7.51
C ILE A 229 5.49 18.14 6.15
N GLN A 230 5.06 17.46 5.09
CA GLN A 230 5.34 17.78 3.69
C GLN A 230 4.08 18.30 2.99
N ARG A 231 3.46 19.34 3.55
CA ARG A 231 2.28 20.01 2.98
C ARG A 231 2.67 21.37 2.43
N HIS A 232 1.77 21.94 1.60
CA HIS A 232 1.95 23.30 1.11
C HIS A 232 2.07 24.28 2.31
N PRO A 233 3.02 25.24 2.31
CA PRO A 233 3.25 26.15 3.44
C PRO A 233 2.00 26.87 3.97
N ILE A 234 1.03 27.15 3.09
CA ILE A 234 -0.25 27.80 3.47
C ILE A 234 -1.04 26.98 4.49
N ILE A 235 -0.88 25.65 4.52
CA ILE A 235 -1.62 24.79 5.44
C ILE A 235 -1.32 25.13 6.90
N GLY A 236 -0.05 25.43 7.23
CA GLY A 236 0.33 25.86 8.57
C GLY A 236 -0.37 27.18 8.97
N SER A 237 -0.57 28.10 8.03
CA SER A 237 -1.32 29.34 8.29
C SER A 237 -2.81 29.08 8.44
N VAL A 238 -3.37 28.17 7.66
CA VAL A 238 -4.79 27.79 7.77
C VAL A 238 -5.05 27.13 9.12
N LEU A 239 -4.22 26.19 9.55
CA LEU A 239 -4.41 25.49 10.83
C LEU A 239 -4.40 26.49 12.01
N LYS A 240 -3.50 27.48 12.00
CA LYS A 240 -3.45 28.53 13.02
C LYS A 240 -4.72 29.39 13.11
N LEU A 241 -5.55 29.43 12.07
CA LEU A 241 -6.83 30.15 12.13
C LEU A 241 -7.90 29.40 12.94
N TYR A 242 -7.67 28.11 13.21
CA TYR A 242 -8.59 27.23 13.94
C TYR A 242 -8.00 26.74 15.28
N GLU A 243 -6.78 27.18 15.60
CA GLU A 243 -6.21 27.03 16.95
C GLU A 243 -6.77 28.17 17.80
N ASP A 244 -7.76 27.87 18.68
CA ASP A 244 -8.33 28.78 19.69
C ASP A 244 -7.36 29.02 20.86
#